data_949ece4c1037a445da6b1271576c4513
#
_entry.id   949ece4c1037a445da6b1271576c4513
#
_cell.length_a   1.000
_cell.length_b   1.000
_cell.length_c   1.000
_cell.angle_alpha   90.00
_cell.angle_beta   90.00
_cell.angle_gamma   90.00
#
_symmetry.space_group_name_H-M   'P 1'
#
loop_
_entity.id
_entity.type
_entity.pdbx_description
1 polymer ?
#
loop_
_entity_poly.entity_id
_entity_poly.type
_entity_poly.pdbx_seq_one_letter_code
_entity_poly.pdbx_strand_id
1 'polypeptide(L)'
;VISSTGRHFSAGMDLQTFEGAITLDEGSAEGRAAIYDQLTDMQQTFTLLETLRMPVIAAIQGGCIGGAVDMVTACCMRYAAADAFFCIQEINIGLVADVGTLQRLPKLLPMAIVKELAYTGRRLGAEQALRWGLVNEVLPDHQATVQAALKAAHEIAAKPPVAIWGTKQVLHYARDHSVEDSLRQMGWMQGAIWSQSHVREAITAQQQKRAPEYPPLAPLKSFREMG
;
A
#
# COMPACT_ATOMS: atom_id res chain seq x y z
N VAL A 1 9.09 -5.02 2.46
CA VAL A 1 9.15 -3.75 3.19
C VAL A 1 9.70 -2.67 2.28
N ILE A 2 9.07 -1.49 2.28
CA ILE A 2 9.54 -0.28 1.60
C ILE A 2 10.03 0.69 2.67
N SER A 3 11.28 1.15 2.54
CA SER A 3 11.91 2.16 3.39
C SER A 3 12.84 3.03 2.55
N SER A 4 13.29 4.15 3.06
CA SER A 4 14.31 4.98 2.43
C SER A 4 15.52 5.16 3.33
N THR A 5 16.67 5.54 2.77
CA THR A 5 17.91 5.80 3.52
C THR A 5 18.12 7.29 3.80
N GLY A 6 17.27 8.18 3.25
CA GLY A 6 17.35 9.63 3.40
C GLY A 6 16.73 10.14 4.71
N ARG A 7 16.85 11.44 4.92
CA ARG A 7 16.21 12.16 6.04
C ARG A 7 14.68 12.02 6.01
N HIS A 8 14.10 11.95 4.83
CA HIS A 8 12.67 11.82 4.59
C HIS A 8 12.38 10.50 3.90
N PHE A 9 11.22 9.93 4.15
CA PHE A 9 10.75 8.76 3.42
C PHE A 9 10.65 9.06 1.92
N SER A 10 9.96 10.15 1.57
CA SER A 10 9.96 10.72 0.22
C SER A 10 9.36 12.11 0.25
N ALA A 11 9.92 13.02 -0.54
CA ALA A 11 9.41 14.37 -0.74
C ALA A 11 8.40 14.49 -1.90
N GLY A 12 8.02 13.37 -2.51
CA GLY A 12 7.13 13.33 -3.67
C GLY A 12 7.88 13.48 -5.00
N MET A 13 7.21 14.03 -6.00
CA MET A 13 7.77 14.27 -7.31
C MET A 13 8.80 15.40 -7.26
N ASP A 14 9.87 15.28 -8.05
CA ASP A 14 10.83 16.37 -8.24
C ASP A 14 10.14 17.52 -8.98
N LEU A 15 10.10 18.69 -8.33
CA LEU A 15 9.45 19.88 -8.88
C LEU A 15 10.13 20.38 -10.19
N GLN A 16 11.41 20.12 -10.39
CA GLN A 16 12.10 20.43 -11.65
C GLN A 16 11.50 19.67 -12.84
N THR A 17 10.85 18.54 -12.59
CA THR A 17 10.13 17.78 -13.61
C THR A 17 8.99 18.59 -14.22
N PHE A 18 8.35 19.47 -13.45
CA PHE A 18 7.30 20.38 -13.94
C PHE A 18 7.87 21.58 -14.71
N GLU A 19 9.14 21.95 -14.49
CA GLU A 19 9.76 23.13 -15.14
C GLU A 19 10.28 22.84 -16.54
N GLY A 20 10.41 21.56 -16.97
CA GLY A 20 10.98 21.30 -18.30
C GLY A 20 10.89 19.88 -18.84
N ALA A 21 10.64 18.86 -18.02
CA ALA A 21 10.62 17.48 -18.49
C ALA A 21 9.23 16.99 -18.92
N ILE A 22 8.16 17.61 -18.43
CA ILE A 22 6.77 17.31 -18.82
C ILE A 22 6.25 18.47 -19.66
N THR A 23 6.31 18.33 -20.98
CA THR A 23 5.59 19.23 -21.89
C THR A 23 4.18 18.67 -22.06
N LEU A 24 3.23 19.18 -21.27
CA LEU A 24 1.82 18.85 -21.43
C LEU A 24 1.22 19.73 -22.52
N ASP A 25 0.72 19.15 -23.61
CA ASP A 25 -0.08 19.86 -24.59
C ASP A 25 -1.53 19.99 -24.10
N GLU A 26 -1.82 21.09 -23.41
CA GLU A 26 -3.17 21.40 -22.92
C GLU A 26 -4.06 21.98 -24.04
N GLY A 27 -3.49 22.38 -25.14
CA GLY A 27 -4.15 23.11 -26.23
C GLY A 27 -5.00 22.23 -27.15
N SER A 28 -4.60 20.99 -27.34
CA SER A 28 -5.31 20.04 -28.25
C SER A 28 -6.08 18.96 -27.48
N ALA A 29 -7.05 18.33 -28.13
CA ALA A 29 -7.78 17.20 -27.58
C ALA A 29 -6.86 15.98 -27.45
N GLU A 30 -5.98 15.78 -28.41
CA GLU A 30 -5.00 14.69 -28.47
C GLU A 30 -3.98 14.84 -27.33
N GLY A 31 -3.50 16.08 -27.06
CA GLY A 31 -2.61 16.36 -25.94
C GLY A 31 -3.27 16.08 -24.59
N ARG A 32 -4.51 16.48 -24.40
CA ARG A 32 -5.27 16.16 -23.16
C ARG A 32 -5.52 14.67 -22.98
N ALA A 33 -5.74 13.93 -24.09
CA ALA A 33 -5.85 12.46 -24.03
C ALA A 33 -4.52 11.83 -23.60
N ALA A 34 -3.39 12.33 -24.09
CA ALA A 34 -2.07 11.86 -23.69
C ALA A 34 -1.79 12.12 -22.19
N ILE A 35 -2.23 13.26 -21.65
CA ILE A 35 -2.16 13.55 -20.20
C ILE A 35 -2.94 12.50 -19.42
N TYR A 36 -4.15 12.16 -19.84
CA TYR A 36 -4.97 11.12 -19.20
C TYR A 36 -4.27 9.76 -19.20
N ASP A 37 -3.68 9.35 -20.32
CA ASP A 37 -2.97 8.07 -20.43
C ASP A 37 -1.74 8.02 -19.50
N GLN A 38 -0.95 9.11 -19.46
CA GLN A 38 0.21 9.23 -18.56
C GLN A 38 -0.21 9.17 -17.09
N LEU A 39 -1.27 9.87 -16.71
CA LEU A 39 -1.79 9.84 -15.35
C LEU A 39 -2.27 8.44 -14.98
N THR A 40 -2.96 7.76 -15.88
CA THR A 40 -3.43 6.39 -15.69
C THR A 40 -2.27 5.43 -15.46
N ASP A 41 -1.17 5.56 -16.20
CA ASP A 41 0.04 4.75 -16.01
C ASP A 41 0.69 4.99 -14.64
N MET A 42 0.80 6.26 -14.22
CA MET A 42 1.26 6.61 -12.87
C MET A 42 0.38 6.01 -11.77
N GLN A 43 -0.95 6.05 -11.92
CA GLN A 43 -1.91 5.43 -11.00
C GLN A 43 -1.69 3.92 -10.89
N GLN A 44 -1.42 3.24 -12.02
CA GLN A 44 -1.15 1.80 -12.05
C GLN A 44 0.13 1.45 -11.28
N THR A 45 1.14 2.31 -11.31
CA THR A 45 2.39 2.11 -10.56
C THR A 45 2.13 1.96 -9.05
N PHE A 46 1.26 2.79 -8.46
CA PHE A 46 0.89 2.62 -7.04
C PHE A 46 -0.14 1.52 -6.81
N THR A 47 -1.07 1.33 -7.74
CA THR A 47 -2.05 0.23 -7.68
C THR A 47 -1.36 -1.13 -7.67
N LEU A 48 -0.19 -1.24 -8.29
CA LEU A 48 0.62 -2.47 -8.25
C LEU A 48 0.90 -2.93 -6.81
N LEU A 49 1.12 -2.02 -5.85
CA LEU A 49 1.36 -2.37 -4.45
C LEU A 49 0.15 -3.07 -3.81
N GLU A 50 -1.06 -2.71 -4.23
CA GLU A 50 -2.29 -3.39 -3.80
C GLU A 50 -2.46 -4.75 -4.47
N THR A 51 -2.11 -4.88 -5.75
CA THR A 51 -2.34 -6.10 -6.55
C THR A 51 -1.25 -7.16 -6.42
N LEU A 52 -0.05 -6.80 -5.91
CA LEU A 52 1.01 -7.78 -5.58
C LEU A 52 0.46 -8.91 -4.71
N ARG A 53 0.91 -10.14 -5.00
CA ARG A 53 0.49 -11.34 -4.25
C ARG A 53 0.96 -11.37 -2.79
N MET A 54 1.97 -10.58 -2.45
CA MET A 54 2.48 -10.44 -1.08
C MET A 54 1.99 -9.13 -0.45
N PRO A 55 1.80 -9.07 0.87
CA PRO A 55 1.60 -7.81 1.58
C PRO A 55 2.80 -6.87 1.41
N VAL A 56 2.52 -5.57 1.33
CA VAL A 56 3.53 -4.50 1.27
C VAL A 56 3.44 -3.67 2.54
N ILE A 57 4.58 -3.43 3.17
CA ILE A 57 4.70 -2.69 4.43
C ILE A 57 5.57 -1.46 4.20
N ALA A 58 5.09 -0.28 4.57
CA ALA A 58 5.89 0.95 4.56
C ALA A 58 6.49 1.23 5.94
N ALA A 59 7.80 1.51 6.00
CA ALA A 59 8.52 2.00 7.17
C ALA A 59 8.91 3.46 6.92
N ILE A 60 8.28 4.40 7.61
CA ILE A 60 8.23 5.81 7.25
C ILE A 60 8.97 6.64 8.31
N GLN A 61 9.94 7.46 7.89
CA GLN A 61 10.61 8.46 8.73
C GLN A 61 10.53 9.84 8.09
N GLY A 62 10.58 10.91 8.91
CA GLY A 62 10.54 12.27 8.43
C GLY A 62 9.34 12.54 7.52
N GLY A 63 9.54 13.23 6.40
CA GLY A 63 8.45 13.58 5.48
C GLY A 63 7.99 12.44 4.60
N CYS A 64 6.66 12.24 4.54
CA CYS A 64 5.94 11.46 3.54
C CYS A 64 5.01 12.45 2.82
N ILE A 65 5.41 12.94 1.63
CA ILE A 65 4.87 14.17 1.04
C ILE A 65 4.41 13.91 -0.39
N GLY A 66 3.22 14.41 -0.76
CA GLY A 66 2.66 14.32 -2.11
C GLY A 66 2.50 12.86 -2.56
N GLY A 67 3.03 12.50 -3.72
CA GLY A 67 3.00 11.13 -4.27
C GLY A 67 3.51 10.04 -3.32
N ALA A 68 4.27 10.40 -2.27
CA ALA A 68 4.60 9.45 -1.22
C ALA A 68 3.37 9.05 -0.38
N VAL A 69 2.41 9.95 -0.17
CA VAL A 69 1.15 9.63 0.51
C VAL A 69 0.32 8.69 -0.37
N ASP A 70 0.29 8.91 -1.68
CA ASP A 70 -0.36 8.01 -2.63
C ASP A 70 0.22 6.60 -2.53
N MET A 71 1.54 6.48 -2.51
CA MET A 71 2.24 5.21 -2.39
C MET A 71 1.93 4.50 -1.07
N VAL A 72 2.03 5.19 0.07
CA VAL A 72 1.86 4.51 1.38
C VAL A 72 0.40 4.19 1.68
N THR A 73 -0.57 4.91 1.10
CA THR A 73 -2.00 4.55 1.20
C THR A 73 -2.33 3.28 0.42
N ALA A 74 -1.55 2.93 -0.61
CA ALA A 74 -1.63 1.67 -1.34
C ALA A 74 -0.93 0.50 -0.64
N CYS A 75 -0.09 0.76 0.37
CA CYS A 75 0.55 -0.30 1.17
C CYS A 75 -0.45 -0.95 2.13
N CYS A 76 -0.20 -2.23 2.46
CA CYS A 76 -1.05 -2.99 3.39
C CYS A 76 -0.92 -2.50 4.83
N MET A 77 0.29 -2.13 5.25
CA MET A 77 0.60 -1.66 6.60
C MET A 77 1.60 -0.50 6.55
N ARG A 78 1.58 0.34 7.58
CA ARG A 78 2.44 1.52 7.73
C ARG A 78 2.94 1.60 9.16
N TYR A 79 4.26 1.64 9.31
CA TYR A 79 4.97 1.91 10.54
C TYR A 79 5.64 3.28 10.42
N ALA A 80 5.62 4.09 11.46
CA ALA A 80 6.16 5.43 11.41
C ALA A 80 7.17 5.69 12.52
N ALA A 81 8.24 6.43 12.22
CA ALA A 81 9.11 6.99 13.23
C ALA A 81 8.41 8.18 13.92
N ALA A 82 8.81 8.51 15.14
CA ALA A 82 8.20 9.60 15.92
C ALA A 82 8.33 10.96 15.23
N ASP A 83 9.34 11.18 14.40
CA ASP A 83 9.57 12.38 13.60
C ASP A 83 8.78 12.39 12.27
N ALA A 84 8.06 11.30 11.94
CA ALA A 84 7.36 11.20 10.68
C ALA A 84 6.16 12.13 10.60
N PHE A 85 5.92 12.67 9.41
CA PHE A 85 4.72 13.43 9.09
C PHE A 85 4.25 13.16 7.66
N PHE A 86 2.95 13.29 7.44
CA PHE A 86 2.29 13.11 6.16
C PHE A 86 1.76 14.46 5.67
N CYS A 87 1.84 14.72 4.37
CA CYS A 87 1.35 15.96 3.78
C CYS A 87 0.79 15.70 2.38
N ILE A 88 -0.48 16.01 2.16
CA ILE A 88 -1.09 16.05 0.82
C ILE A 88 -0.65 17.38 0.20
N GLN A 89 0.50 17.33 -0.48
CA GLN A 89 1.23 18.53 -0.92
C GLN A 89 0.63 19.14 -2.19
N GLU A 90 -0.09 18.39 -2.95
CA GLU A 90 -0.63 18.76 -4.26
C GLU A 90 -1.44 20.06 -4.19
N ILE A 91 -2.30 20.22 -3.17
CA ILE A 91 -3.10 21.41 -3.00
C ILE A 91 -2.26 22.69 -2.74
N ASN A 92 -1.09 22.52 -2.13
CA ASN A 92 -0.18 23.65 -1.85
C ASN A 92 0.55 24.14 -3.11
N ILE A 93 0.53 23.37 -4.19
CA ILE A 93 1.16 23.70 -5.49
C ILE A 93 0.12 23.83 -6.62
N GLY A 94 -1.17 23.95 -6.26
CA GLY A 94 -2.24 24.18 -7.24
C GLY A 94 -2.72 22.93 -7.97
N LEU A 95 -2.42 21.74 -7.46
CA LEU A 95 -2.85 20.45 -8.04
C LEU A 95 -3.87 19.75 -7.15
N VAL A 96 -4.59 18.82 -7.74
CA VAL A 96 -5.37 17.81 -7.01
C VAL A 96 -4.51 16.56 -6.84
N ALA A 97 -4.53 15.92 -5.67
CA ALA A 97 -3.88 14.62 -5.50
C ALA A 97 -4.60 13.58 -6.38
N ASP A 98 -3.94 13.09 -7.42
CA ASP A 98 -4.56 12.43 -8.57
C ASP A 98 -4.06 11.00 -8.82
N VAL A 99 -3.09 10.50 -8.02
CA VAL A 99 -2.56 9.15 -8.20
C VAL A 99 -2.94 8.16 -7.09
N GLY A 100 -3.95 8.51 -6.25
CA GLY A 100 -4.61 7.53 -5.40
C GLY A 100 -4.91 7.93 -3.97
N THR A 101 -4.33 9.02 -3.44
CA THR A 101 -4.57 9.48 -2.06
C THR A 101 -6.05 9.73 -1.79
N LEU A 102 -6.73 10.48 -2.66
CA LEU A 102 -8.14 10.84 -2.45
C LEU A 102 -9.10 9.65 -2.60
N GLN A 103 -8.68 8.57 -3.24
CA GLN A 103 -9.46 7.35 -3.41
C GLN A 103 -9.23 6.36 -2.26
N ARG A 104 -7.99 6.29 -1.72
CA ARG A 104 -7.58 5.30 -0.70
C ARG A 104 -7.69 5.83 0.72
N LEU A 105 -7.28 7.07 0.95
CA LEU A 105 -7.26 7.66 2.30
C LEU A 105 -8.64 7.68 2.99
N PRO A 106 -9.77 7.93 2.29
CA PRO A 106 -11.12 7.85 2.88
C PRO A 106 -11.53 6.43 3.34
N LYS A 107 -10.80 5.40 2.91
CA LYS A 107 -10.98 4.02 3.37
C LYS A 107 -10.14 3.69 4.62
N LEU A 108 -9.23 4.60 4.99
CA LEU A 108 -8.31 4.46 6.13
C LEU A 108 -8.65 5.42 7.26
N LEU A 109 -9.17 6.61 6.93
CA LEU A 109 -9.47 7.68 7.89
C LEU A 109 -10.91 8.17 7.76
N PRO A 110 -11.49 8.74 8.83
CA PRO A 110 -12.79 9.41 8.75
C PRO A 110 -12.79 10.55 7.71
N MET A 111 -13.86 10.64 6.91
CA MET A 111 -13.97 11.57 5.79
C MET A 111 -13.71 13.02 6.16
N ALA A 112 -14.15 13.48 7.35
CA ALA A 112 -13.92 14.85 7.79
C ALA A 112 -12.43 15.17 7.96
N ILE A 113 -11.65 14.21 8.47
CA ILE A 113 -10.20 14.32 8.62
C ILE A 113 -9.52 14.34 7.24
N VAL A 114 -9.93 13.47 6.33
CA VAL A 114 -9.41 13.45 4.97
C VAL A 114 -9.64 14.79 4.28
N LYS A 115 -10.85 15.34 4.37
CA LYS A 115 -11.19 16.67 3.80
C LYS A 115 -10.33 17.77 4.40
N GLU A 116 -10.15 17.80 5.72
CA GLU A 116 -9.29 18.77 6.37
C GLU A 116 -7.86 18.70 5.84
N LEU A 117 -7.26 17.51 5.79
CA LEU A 117 -5.90 17.32 5.29
C LEU A 117 -5.77 17.69 3.79
N ALA A 118 -6.73 17.27 2.97
CA ALA A 118 -6.70 17.51 1.53
C ALA A 118 -6.95 18.99 1.16
N TYR A 119 -7.78 19.71 1.94
CA TYR A 119 -8.08 21.11 1.64
C TYR A 119 -7.05 22.08 2.20
N THR A 120 -6.44 21.74 3.35
CA THR A 120 -5.48 22.62 4.00
C THR A 120 -4.03 22.33 3.62
N GLY A 121 -3.72 21.15 3.12
CA GLY A 121 -2.33 20.71 2.87
C GLY A 121 -1.46 20.74 4.14
N ARG A 122 -2.06 20.72 5.34
CA ARG A 122 -1.32 20.73 6.59
C ARG A 122 -0.64 19.38 6.86
N ARG A 123 0.41 19.42 7.65
CA ARG A 123 1.10 18.20 8.06
C ARG A 123 0.28 17.44 9.11
N LEU A 124 0.26 16.12 8.97
CA LEU A 124 -0.25 15.18 9.95
C LEU A 124 0.95 14.46 10.60
N GLY A 125 1.23 14.72 11.87
CA GLY A 125 2.32 14.08 12.61
C GLY A 125 2.03 12.62 12.96
N ALA A 126 3.08 11.85 13.25
CA ALA A 126 3.04 10.40 13.49
C ALA A 126 2.05 10.00 14.60
N GLU A 127 2.09 10.67 15.75
CA GLU A 127 1.19 10.36 16.89
C GLU A 127 -0.30 10.55 16.54
N GLN A 128 -0.60 11.60 15.77
CA GLN A 128 -1.97 11.82 15.34
C GLN A 128 -2.39 10.83 14.25
N ALA A 129 -1.45 10.46 13.37
CA ALA A 129 -1.66 9.41 12.37
C ALA A 129 -1.94 8.04 13.02
N LEU A 130 -1.25 7.71 14.11
CA LEU A 130 -1.53 6.52 14.92
C LEU A 130 -2.92 6.59 15.56
N ARG A 131 -3.24 7.70 16.20
CA ARG A 131 -4.53 7.91 16.87
C ARG A 131 -5.72 7.75 15.93
N TRP A 132 -5.54 8.15 14.68
CA TRP A 132 -6.60 8.07 13.66
C TRP A 132 -6.58 6.78 12.85
N GLY A 133 -5.57 5.92 13.03
CA GLY A 133 -5.48 4.61 12.39
C GLY A 133 -4.80 4.62 11.02
N LEU A 134 -4.11 5.71 10.64
CA LEU A 134 -3.33 5.73 9.41
C LEU A 134 -2.09 4.83 9.50
N VAL A 135 -1.43 4.79 10.65
CA VAL A 135 -0.27 3.93 10.90
C VAL A 135 -0.56 2.89 11.98
N ASN A 136 0.12 1.75 11.87
CA ASN A 136 -0.04 0.62 12.79
C ASN A 136 0.69 0.84 14.12
N GLU A 137 1.84 1.54 14.08
CA GLU A 137 2.69 1.78 15.23
C GLU A 137 3.58 2.99 15.00
N VAL A 138 3.94 3.70 16.09
CA VAL A 138 4.96 4.77 16.07
C VAL A 138 6.15 4.32 16.91
N LEU A 139 7.33 4.37 16.31
CA LEU A 139 8.60 3.93 16.89
C LEU A 139 9.50 5.14 17.17
N PRO A 140 10.47 5.01 18.09
CA PRO A 140 11.31 6.15 18.48
C PRO A 140 12.09 6.78 17.32
N ASP A 141 12.57 5.96 16.38
CA ASP A 141 13.44 6.39 15.29
C ASP A 141 13.28 5.53 14.03
N HIS A 142 13.94 5.91 12.96
CA HIS A 142 13.95 5.20 11.68
C HIS A 142 14.42 3.75 11.80
N GLN A 143 15.48 3.49 12.55
CA GLN A 143 16.02 2.13 12.68
C GLN A 143 15.02 1.20 13.37
N ALA A 144 14.43 1.64 14.47
CA ALA A 144 13.38 0.90 15.17
C ALA A 144 12.15 0.67 14.26
N THR A 145 11.77 1.67 13.44
CA THR A 145 10.66 1.58 12.50
C THR A 145 10.91 0.49 11.45
N VAL A 146 12.10 0.46 10.84
CA VAL A 146 12.46 -0.58 9.87
C VAL A 146 12.47 -1.95 10.52
N GLN A 147 13.01 -2.08 11.74
CA GLN A 147 13.04 -3.36 12.45
C GLN A 147 11.64 -3.87 12.80
N ALA A 148 10.73 -3.00 13.24
CA ALA A 148 9.34 -3.36 13.49
C ALA A 148 8.63 -3.84 12.21
N ALA A 149 8.82 -3.13 11.10
CA ALA A 149 8.27 -3.52 9.80
C ALA A 149 8.84 -4.86 9.30
N LEU A 150 10.14 -5.10 9.47
CA LEU A 150 10.79 -6.37 9.12
C LEU A 150 10.31 -7.51 10.02
N LYS A 151 10.12 -7.26 11.32
CA LYS A 151 9.55 -8.25 12.24
C LYS A 151 8.16 -8.69 11.76
N ALA A 152 7.28 -7.74 11.47
CA ALA A 152 5.94 -8.05 10.93
C ALA A 152 6.03 -8.81 9.59
N ALA A 153 6.96 -8.44 8.71
CA ALA A 153 7.19 -9.13 7.44
C ALA A 153 7.63 -10.59 7.65
N HIS A 154 8.54 -10.86 8.59
CA HIS A 154 8.96 -12.21 8.93
C HIS A 154 7.83 -13.05 9.54
N GLU A 155 7.01 -12.46 10.41
CA GLU A 155 5.84 -13.15 10.97
C GLU A 155 4.83 -13.54 9.88
N ILE A 156 4.63 -12.67 8.86
CA ILE A 156 3.81 -12.96 7.69
C ILE A 156 4.44 -14.04 6.81
N ALA A 157 5.74 -13.94 6.56
CA ALA A 157 6.48 -14.89 5.71
C ALA A 157 6.47 -16.32 6.28
N ALA A 158 6.30 -16.48 7.60
CA ALA A 158 6.15 -17.78 8.26
C ALA A 158 4.74 -18.40 8.08
N LYS A 159 3.80 -17.72 7.43
CA LYS A 159 2.44 -18.22 7.17
C LYS A 159 2.32 -18.84 5.79
N PRO A 160 1.28 -19.68 5.53
CA PRO A 160 1.08 -20.27 4.20
C PRO A 160 0.93 -19.19 3.12
N PRO A 161 1.82 -19.11 2.11
CA PRO A 161 1.81 -18.01 1.15
C PRO A 161 0.49 -17.87 0.36
N VAL A 162 -0.16 -19.00 0.03
CA VAL A 162 -1.46 -19.01 -0.66
C VAL A 162 -2.56 -18.41 0.22
N ALA A 163 -2.56 -18.72 1.53
CA ALA A 163 -3.54 -18.16 2.46
C ALA A 163 -3.31 -16.66 2.66
N ILE A 164 -2.06 -16.18 2.77
CA ILE A 164 -1.73 -14.74 2.83
C ILE A 164 -2.23 -14.03 1.57
N TRP A 165 -1.93 -14.57 0.39
CA TRP A 165 -2.42 -14.01 -0.87
C TRP A 165 -3.95 -13.94 -0.91
N GLY A 166 -4.65 -15.04 -0.60
CA GLY A 166 -6.12 -15.06 -0.57
C GLY A 166 -6.70 -14.07 0.42
N THR A 167 -6.12 -13.98 1.64
CA THR A 167 -6.53 -13.00 2.65
C THR A 167 -6.41 -11.57 2.12
N LYS A 168 -5.29 -11.22 1.48
CA LYS A 168 -5.09 -9.89 0.87
C LYS A 168 -6.16 -9.60 -0.18
N GLN A 169 -6.43 -10.54 -1.10
CA GLN A 169 -7.43 -10.38 -2.15
C GLN A 169 -8.84 -10.13 -1.58
N VAL A 170 -9.23 -10.92 -0.58
CA VAL A 170 -10.57 -10.81 0.02
C VAL A 170 -10.73 -9.52 0.82
N LEU A 171 -9.69 -9.08 1.55
CA LEU A 171 -9.72 -7.80 2.27
C LEU A 171 -9.85 -6.61 1.31
N HIS A 172 -9.14 -6.62 0.18
CA HIS A 172 -9.27 -5.58 -0.84
C HIS A 172 -10.67 -5.58 -1.49
N TYR A 173 -11.21 -6.77 -1.79
CA TYR A 173 -12.57 -6.89 -2.31
C TYR A 173 -13.60 -6.35 -1.29
N ALA A 174 -13.50 -6.76 -0.03
CA ALA A 174 -14.40 -6.36 1.05
C ALA A 174 -14.39 -4.84 1.31
N ARG A 175 -13.28 -4.15 1.03
CA ARG A 175 -13.18 -2.69 1.18
C ARG A 175 -14.22 -1.93 0.37
N ASP A 176 -14.57 -2.44 -0.80
CA ASP A 176 -15.37 -1.74 -1.79
C ASP A 176 -16.72 -2.43 -2.11
N HIS A 177 -17.05 -3.53 -1.39
CA HIS A 177 -18.26 -4.32 -1.59
C HIS A 177 -19.03 -4.56 -0.29
N SER A 178 -20.30 -4.97 -0.41
CA SER A 178 -21.11 -5.35 0.75
C SER A 178 -20.54 -6.59 1.46
N VAL A 179 -20.92 -6.78 2.73
CA VAL A 179 -20.54 -8.01 3.47
C VAL A 179 -21.07 -9.26 2.76
N GLU A 180 -22.29 -9.21 2.24
CA GLU A 180 -22.91 -10.34 1.52
C GLU A 180 -22.10 -10.71 0.27
N ASP A 181 -21.74 -9.74 -0.56
CA ASP A 181 -20.94 -9.96 -1.77
C ASP A 181 -19.55 -10.50 -1.40
N SER A 182 -18.93 -9.95 -0.35
CA SER A 182 -17.61 -10.35 0.10
C SER A 182 -17.59 -11.77 0.64
N LEU A 183 -18.64 -12.20 1.36
CA LEU A 183 -18.79 -13.58 1.82
C LEU A 183 -18.98 -14.56 0.66
N ARG A 184 -19.72 -14.16 -0.37
CA ARG A 184 -19.86 -14.96 -1.59
C ARG A 184 -18.54 -15.10 -2.34
N GLN A 185 -17.79 -13.99 -2.47
CA GLN A 185 -16.46 -13.98 -3.06
C GLN A 185 -15.48 -14.84 -2.24
N MET A 186 -15.55 -14.78 -0.90
CA MET A 186 -14.75 -15.62 -0.01
C MET A 186 -15.01 -17.10 -0.25
N GLY A 187 -16.26 -17.51 -0.47
CA GLY A 187 -16.61 -18.89 -0.79
C GLY A 187 -15.91 -19.40 -2.05
N TRP A 188 -15.91 -18.61 -3.12
CA TRP A 188 -15.20 -18.94 -4.36
C TRP A 188 -13.69 -18.97 -4.15
N MET A 189 -13.13 -17.97 -3.48
CA MET A 189 -11.71 -17.90 -3.20
C MET A 189 -11.25 -19.10 -2.37
N GLN A 190 -11.95 -19.42 -1.29
CA GLN A 190 -11.60 -20.54 -0.42
C GLN A 190 -11.67 -21.88 -1.18
N GLY A 191 -12.68 -22.05 -2.04
CA GLY A 191 -12.79 -23.24 -2.91
C GLY A 191 -11.60 -23.38 -3.87
N ALA A 192 -11.08 -22.25 -4.39
CA ALA A 192 -9.96 -22.25 -5.32
C ALA A 192 -8.59 -22.50 -4.66
N ILE A 193 -8.40 -22.03 -3.40
CA ILE A 193 -7.09 -22.07 -2.73
C ILE A 193 -7.00 -23.08 -1.57
N TRP A 194 -8.06 -23.84 -1.29
CA TRP A 194 -8.06 -24.81 -0.22
C TRP A 194 -6.92 -25.82 -0.34
N SER A 195 -6.15 -25.98 0.72
CA SER A 195 -5.03 -26.93 0.78
C SER A 195 -5.08 -27.75 2.06
N GLN A 196 -5.52 -28.99 1.94
CA GLN A 196 -5.51 -29.96 3.05
C GLN A 196 -4.08 -30.23 3.56
N SER A 197 -3.08 -30.17 2.68
CA SER A 197 -1.68 -30.36 3.06
C SER A 197 -1.16 -29.24 3.95
N HIS A 198 -1.52 -27.98 3.64
CA HIS A 198 -1.13 -26.84 4.48
C HIS A 198 -1.78 -26.89 5.87
N VAL A 199 -3.06 -27.26 5.94
CA VAL A 199 -3.75 -27.46 7.22
C VAL A 199 -3.07 -28.55 8.04
N ARG A 200 -2.76 -29.69 7.42
CA ARG A 200 -2.08 -30.82 8.07
C ARG A 200 -0.69 -30.44 8.55
N GLU A 201 0.09 -29.72 7.73
CA GLU A 201 1.42 -29.21 8.11
C GLU A 201 1.33 -28.27 9.32
N ALA A 202 0.39 -27.31 9.33
CA ALA A 202 0.21 -26.40 10.45
C ALA A 202 -0.06 -27.15 11.76
N ILE A 203 -0.96 -28.15 11.74
CA ILE A 203 -1.31 -28.96 12.91
C ILE A 203 -0.09 -29.80 13.37
N THR A 204 0.59 -30.46 12.45
CA THR A 204 1.76 -31.30 12.75
C THR A 204 2.90 -30.47 13.35
N ALA A 205 3.22 -29.33 12.73
CA ALA A 205 4.26 -28.43 13.20
C ALA A 205 3.98 -27.93 14.62
N GLN A 206 2.71 -27.58 14.91
CA GLN A 206 2.29 -27.16 16.24
C GLN A 206 2.47 -28.30 17.28
N GLN A 207 2.03 -29.51 16.95
CA GLN A 207 2.21 -30.69 17.82
C GLN A 207 3.68 -31.00 18.10
N GLN A 208 4.52 -30.84 17.07
CA GLN A 208 5.95 -31.07 17.15
C GLN A 208 6.77 -29.88 17.68
N LYS A 209 6.10 -28.76 18.00
CA LYS A 209 6.75 -27.50 18.47
C LYS A 209 7.86 -27.00 17.54
N ARG A 210 7.69 -27.16 16.24
CA ARG A 210 8.60 -26.64 15.19
C ARG A 210 7.92 -25.59 14.32
N ALA A 211 8.70 -24.84 13.56
CA ALA A 211 8.15 -23.97 12.52
C ALA A 211 7.49 -24.81 11.42
N PRO A 212 6.33 -24.39 10.88
CA PRO A 212 5.74 -25.02 9.72
C PRO A 212 6.50 -24.68 8.45
N GLU A 213 6.48 -25.57 7.47
CA GLU A 213 7.11 -25.39 6.17
C GLU A 213 6.05 -25.42 5.07
N TYR A 214 6.03 -24.37 4.23
CA TYR A 214 5.06 -24.25 3.15
C TYR A 214 5.75 -24.03 1.80
N PRO A 215 5.23 -24.62 0.72
CA PRO A 215 5.74 -24.34 -0.61
C PRO A 215 5.50 -22.85 -0.98
N PRO A 216 6.43 -22.25 -1.73
CA PRO A 216 6.24 -20.90 -2.23
C PRO A 216 5.08 -20.82 -3.23
N LEU A 217 4.55 -19.62 -3.46
CA LEU A 217 3.64 -19.40 -4.59
C LEU A 217 4.35 -19.71 -5.90
N ALA A 218 3.65 -20.38 -6.81
CA ALA A 218 4.16 -20.61 -8.16
C ALA A 218 4.57 -19.29 -8.83
N PRO A 219 5.67 -19.24 -9.57
CA PRO A 219 6.07 -18.06 -10.33
C PRO A 219 4.93 -17.59 -11.25
N LEU A 220 4.78 -16.28 -11.40
CA LEU A 220 3.94 -15.74 -12.46
C LEU A 220 4.68 -15.91 -13.78
N LYS A 221 4.12 -16.71 -14.66
CA LYS A 221 4.58 -16.85 -16.03
C LYS A 221 3.62 -16.11 -16.95
N SER A 222 4.12 -15.42 -17.95
CA SER A 222 3.26 -14.92 -19.02
C SER A 222 2.69 -16.10 -19.80
N PHE A 223 1.54 -15.90 -20.44
CA PHE A 223 0.96 -16.96 -21.29
C PHE A 223 1.92 -17.45 -22.37
N ARG A 224 2.82 -16.58 -22.86
CA ARG A 224 3.84 -16.91 -23.84
C ARG A 224 4.95 -17.82 -23.30
N GLU A 225 5.17 -17.83 -21.99
CA GLU A 225 6.19 -18.65 -21.32
C GLU A 225 5.64 -20.00 -20.85
N MET A 226 4.35 -20.27 -21.08
CA MET A 226 3.68 -21.51 -20.68
C MET A 226 3.52 -22.51 -21.85
N GLY A 227 3.92 -22.13 -23.07
CA GLY A 227 3.87 -22.92 -24.29
C GLY A 227 5.19 -23.60 -24.64
#